data_429a75d18b00f03d5a767cdb09207a3e
#
_entry.id   429a75d18b00f03d5a767cdb09207a3e
#
_cell.length_a   1.000
_cell.length_b   1.000
_cell.length_c   1.000
_cell.angle_alpha   90.00
_cell.angle_beta   90.00
_cell.angle_gamma   90.00
#
_symmetry.space_group_name_H-M   'P 1'
#
loop_
_entity.id
_entity.type
_entity.pdbx_description
1 polymer ?
#
loop_
_entity_poly.entity_id
_entity_poly.type
_entity_poly.pdbx_seq_one_letter_code
_entity_poly.pdbx_strand_id
1 'polypeptide(L)'
;MVFNSLTFALFFAGVLAIHNLPLGWTTKKINLLIASYLFYAAWNPPFVILLWVSTVVDWWAAKALVRSERPAARRAWMMLSVVANLGMLGFFKYGQFLLDNFTALLHMLGIPYQPPHYAIVLPVGISFYTFATMSYTLDVYLRRALPARNFLDYALFVTFFPHLVAGPIMRPTELVPQFEHPRRASSEQLCFGLALMTLGLFQKVVLADGCLAPIAERVYDGDATPGALDAWAATLAFGGQIFCDFAGYSTTAIGAAMCLGFAMPDNFRFPYAAIGFSDFWRRWHITLSAWLRDYLYIPLGGNRHGTARTYLNLIATMLLGGLWHGASWTFVVWGGLHGSYLAAERWLRERFPDYRPGPLALFALGLLTYLLVQLTWVFFRAKTFAKAAMVLKGMFGLNAQTAPILPAIELLMVAAIIGGLVGAHWLMRTRTLESVLARTPAPLLTGAWMLLAFAIIIEQGAGNAFIYFQF
;
A
#
# COMPACT_ATOMS: atom_id res chain seq x y z
N MET A 1 7.49 10.32 11.87
CA MET A 1 8.62 10.64 10.96
C MET A 1 8.34 10.06 9.59
N VAL A 2 8.93 10.61 8.54
CA VAL A 2 8.88 10.03 7.18
C VAL A 2 10.27 9.50 6.79
N PHE A 3 10.32 8.43 6.02
CA PHE A 3 11.59 7.74 5.68
C PHE A 3 12.55 8.60 4.83
N ASN A 4 12.03 9.54 4.08
CA ASN A 4 12.80 10.46 3.22
C ASN A 4 13.31 11.72 3.95
N SER A 5 13.43 11.69 5.28
CA SER A 5 13.92 12.83 6.07
C SER A 5 15.28 12.57 6.70
N LEU A 6 16.10 13.62 6.85
CA LEU A 6 17.35 13.55 7.61
C LEU A 6 17.10 13.10 9.06
N THR A 7 15.98 13.53 9.65
CA THR A 7 15.56 13.10 10.99
C THR A 7 15.41 11.58 11.07
N PHE A 8 14.83 10.96 10.03
CA PHE A 8 14.76 9.49 9.98
C PHE A 8 16.14 8.84 9.81
N ALA A 9 17.00 9.39 8.99
CA ALA A 9 18.36 8.85 8.80
C ALA A 9 19.15 8.83 10.13
N LEU A 10 19.11 9.94 10.89
CA LEU A 10 19.74 10.02 12.22
C LEU A 10 19.07 9.09 13.23
N PHE A 11 17.74 9.06 13.25
CA PHE A 11 16.98 8.14 14.08
C PHE A 11 17.35 6.68 13.78
N PHE A 12 17.35 6.28 12.51
CA PHE A 12 17.66 4.92 12.10
C PHE A 12 19.10 4.53 12.42
N ALA A 13 20.06 5.42 12.21
CA ALA A 13 21.45 5.22 12.59
C ALA A 13 21.59 4.98 14.11
N GLY A 14 20.90 5.77 14.92
CA GLY A 14 20.84 5.58 16.38
C GLY A 14 20.22 4.23 16.79
N VAL A 15 19.09 3.87 16.19
CA VAL A 15 18.43 2.57 16.43
C VAL A 15 19.35 1.42 16.05
N LEU A 16 19.99 1.49 14.89
CA LEU A 16 20.90 0.47 14.39
C LEU A 16 22.13 0.33 15.30
N ALA A 17 22.71 1.46 15.76
CA ALA A 17 23.83 1.46 16.70
C ALA A 17 23.44 0.77 18.03
N ILE A 18 22.30 1.15 18.64
CA ILE A 18 21.80 0.57 19.89
C ILE A 18 21.50 -0.92 19.72
N HIS A 19 20.88 -1.31 18.59
CA HIS A 19 20.54 -2.71 18.31
C HIS A 19 21.79 -3.61 18.19
N ASN A 20 22.93 -3.05 17.76
CA ASN A 20 24.19 -3.79 17.64
C ASN A 20 25.02 -3.82 18.94
N LEU A 21 24.67 -3.08 19.99
CA LEU A 21 25.32 -3.16 21.28
C LEU A 21 25.18 -4.58 21.90
N PRO A 22 26.10 -4.98 22.79
CA PRO A 22 26.06 -6.29 23.48
C PRO A 22 25.00 -6.33 24.58
N LEU A 23 23.76 -6.00 24.25
CA LEU A 23 22.61 -5.98 25.15
C LEU A 23 21.84 -7.30 25.09
N GLY A 24 21.17 -7.68 26.19
CA GLY A 24 20.23 -8.80 26.20
C GLY A 24 19.06 -8.61 25.23
N TRP A 25 18.53 -9.72 24.73
CA TRP A 25 17.47 -9.66 23.69
C TRP A 25 16.21 -8.91 24.13
N THR A 26 15.79 -9.10 25.37
CA THR A 26 14.64 -8.36 25.94
C THR A 26 14.87 -6.85 25.93
N THR A 27 16.07 -6.41 26.33
CA THR A 27 16.43 -4.98 26.29
C THR A 27 16.42 -4.42 24.88
N LYS A 28 16.93 -5.19 23.89
CA LYS A 28 16.86 -4.80 22.47
C LYS A 28 15.42 -4.67 21.99
N LYS A 29 14.53 -5.59 22.37
CA LYS A 29 13.09 -5.51 22.05
C LYS A 29 12.44 -4.28 22.68
N ILE A 30 12.75 -3.96 23.94
CA ILE A 30 12.25 -2.76 24.60
C ILE A 30 12.73 -1.51 23.87
N ASN A 31 14.01 -1.45 23.48
CA ASN A 31 14.55 -0.32 22.70
C ASN A 31 13.87 -0.19 21.35
N LEU A 32 13.61 -1.29 20.65
CA LEU A 32 12.84 -1.28 19.38
C LEU A 32 11.41 -0.80 19.58
N LEU A 33 10.75 -1.19 20.68
CA LEU A 33 9.40 -0.73 20.99
C LEU A 33 9.37 0.77 21.28
N ILE A 34 10.31 1.26 22.10
CA ILE A 34 10.45 2.70 22.39
C ILE A 34 10.72 3.47 21.09
N ALA A 35 11.66 2.99 20.27
CA ALA A 35 11.97 3.60 18.98
C ALA A 35 10.71 3.65 18.07
N SER A 36 9.91 2.59 18.05
CA SER A 36 8.67 2.54 17.25
C SER A 36 7.64 3.57 17.73
N TYR A 37 7.47 3.73 19.04
CA TYR A 37 6.60 4.78 19.59
C TYR A 37 7.13 6.18 19.32
N LEU A 38 8.43 6.42 19.42
CA LEU A 38 9.05 7.69 19.09
C LEU A 38 8.87 8.01 17.59
N PHE A 39 9.06 7.01 16.72
CA PHE A 39 8.84 7.17 15.29
C PHE A 39 7.41 7.60 14.97
N TYR A 40 6.41 6.97 15.61
CA TYR A 40 5.00 7.29 15.42
C TYR A 40 4.62 8.64 16.04
N ALA A 41 5.04 8.88 17.29
CA ALA A 41 4.77 10.12 18.02
C ALA A 41 5.36 11.37 17.34
N ALA A 42 6.45 11.22 16.61
CA ALA A 42 7.05 12.33 15.85
C ALA A 42 6.13 12.91 14.75
N TRP A 43 5.03 12.25 14.41
CA TRP A 43 4.01 12.80 13.53
C TRP A 43 2.92 13.53 14.35
N ASN A 44 2.28 12.85 15.31
CA ASN A 44 1.26 13.41 16.20
C ASN A 44 1.18 12.57 17.49
N PRO A 45 1.75 13.07 18.61
CA PRO A 45 1.84 12.30 19.85
C PRO A 45 0.51 11.76 20.41
N PRO A 46 -0.62 12.52 20.43
CA PRO A 46 -1.90 12.03 20.91
C PRO A 46 -2.40 10.75 20.24
N PHE A 47 -2.08 10.52 18.96
CA PHE A 47 -2.55 9.33 18.26
C PHE A 47 -1.86 8.02 18.65
N VAL A 48 -0.77 8.09 19.43
CA VAL A 48 -0.18 6.90 20.10
C VAL A 48 -1.22 6.21 20.97
N ILE A 49 -2.17 6.94 21.55
CA ILE A 49 -3.26 6.38 22.37
C ILE A 49 -4.11 5.40 21.56
N LEU A 50 -4.44 5.72 20.29
CA LEU A 50 -5.23 4.84 19.43
C LEU A 50 -4.50 3.52 19.13
N LEU A 51 -3.20 3.63 18.88
CA LEU A 51 -2.32 2.48 18.68
C LEU A 51 -2.28 1.60 19.95
N TRP A 52 -2.21 2.22 21.13
CA TRP A 52 -2.29 1.54 22.41
C TRP A 52 -3.65 0.85 22.62
N VAL A 53 -4.75 1.52 22.37
CA VAL A 53 -6.10 0.96 22.52
C VAL A 53 -6.24 -0.28 21.67
N SER A 54 -5.89 -0.20 20.36
CA SER A 54 -5.92 -1.35 19.46
C SER A 54 -5.05 -2.50 19.97
N THR A 55 -3.80 -2.21 20.37
CA THR A 55 -2.85 -3.22 20.88
C THR A 55 -3.38 -3.91 22.14
N VAL A 56 -3.92 -3.17 23.10
CA VAL A 56 -4.40 -3.73 24.38
C VAL A 56 -5.67 -4.56 24.16
N VAL A 57 -6.63 -4.04 23.39
CA VAL A 57 -7.89 -4.75 23.10
C VAL A 57 -7.61 -6.10 22.45
N ASP A 58 -6.76 -6.13 21.42
CA ASP A 58 -6.51 -7.36 20.67
C ASP A 58 -5.64 -8.35 21.44
N TRP A 59 -4.71 -7.88 22.28
CA TRP A 59 -4.00 -8.74 23.21
C TRP A 59 -4.92 -9.49 24.15
N TRP A 60 -5.84 -8.76 24.81
CA TRP A 60 -6.78 -9.37 25.74
C TRP A 60 -7.80 -10.26 25.03
N ALA A 61 -8.31 -9.83 23.88
CA ALA A 61 -9.22 -10.62 23.07
C ALA A 61 -8.58 -11.95 22.66
N ALA A 62 -7.36 -11.93 22.15
CA ALA A 62 -6.66 -13.15 21.75
C ALA A 62 -6.39 -14.10 22.94
N LYS A 63 -6.00 -13.56 24.11
CA LYS A 63 -5.83 -14.36 25.32
C LYS A 63 -7.13 -14.99 25.80
N ALA A 64 -8.22 -14.23 25.79
CA ALA A 64 -9.54 -14.71 26.16
C ALA A 64 -10.10 -15.76 25.16
N LEU A 65 -9.80 -15.58 23.87
CA LEU A 65 -10.13 -16.57 22.82
C LEU A 65 -9.52 -17.95 23.11
N VAL A 66 -8.26 -18.00 23.52
CA VAL A 66 -7.58 -19.27 23.80
C VAL A 66 -8.09 -19.93 25.08
N ARG A 67 -8.40 -19.13 26.11
CA ARG A 67 -8.95 -19.61 27.38
C ARG A 67 -10.40 -20.09 27.30
N SER A 68 -11.12 -19.67 26.26
CA SER A 68 -12.56 -19.97 26.12
C SER A 68 -12.78 -21.20 25.25
N GLU A 69 -13.48 -22.20 25.77
CA GLU A 69 -13.94 -23.37 25.02
C GLU A 69 -15.30 -23.15 24.35
N ARG A 70 -16.12 -22.22 24.88
CA ARG A 70 -17.47 -21.94 24.39
C ARG A 70 -17.44 -21.20 23.06
N PRO A 71 -18.03 -21.74 21.96
CA PRO A 71 -18.01 -21.10 20.65
C PRO A 71 -18.58 -19.67 20.64
N ALA A 72 -19.65 -19.44 21.42
CA ALA A 72 -20.27 -18.12 21.54
C ALA A 72 -19.34 -17.10 22.19
N ALA A 73 -18.63 -17.47 23.27
CA ALA A 73 -17.67 -16.59 23.92
C ALA A 73 -16.46 -16.30 23.00
N ARG A 74 -15.95 -17.29 22.29
CA ARG A 74 -14.91 -17.10 21.28
C ARG A 74 -15.34 -16.10 20.21
N ARG A 75 -16.58 -16.24 19.69
CA ARG A 75 -17.14 -15.30 18.71
C ARG A 75 -17.27 -13.89 19.29
N ALA A 76 -17.71 -13.75 20.54
CA ALA A 76 -17.84 -12.44 21.21
C ALA A 76 -16.49 -11.72 21.33
N TRP A 77 -15.43 -12.42 21.75
CA TRP A 77 -14.07 -11.83 21.82
C TRP A 77 -13.51 -11.44 20.46
N MET A 78 -13.72 -12.27 19.44
CA MET A 78 -13.35 -11.91 18.08
C MET A 78 -14.11 -10.67 17.61
N MET A 79 -15.44 -10.62 17.82
CA MET A 79 -16.26 -9.48 17.43
C MET A 79 -15.88 -8.20 18.19
N LEU A 80 -15.48 -8.29 19.45
CA LEU A 80 -14.97 -7.14 20.21
C LEU A 80 -13.75 -6.52 19.50
N SER A 81 -12.78 -7.34 19.10
CA SER A 81 -11.62 -6.87 18.33
C SER A 81 -12.03 -6.22 17.00
N VAL A 82 -12.86 -6.90 16.22
CA VAL A 82 -13.31 -6.40 14.91
C VAL A 82 -14.08 -5.08 15.08
N VAL A 83 -15.02 -4.99 16.01
CA VAL A 83 -15.82 -3.77 16.25
C VAL A 83 -14.96 -2.63 16.77
N ALA A 84 -14.01 -2.88 17.68
CA ALA A 84 -13.10 -1.86 18.19
C ALA A 84 -12.22 -1.29 17.07
N ASN A 85 -11.59 -2.16 16.28
CA ASN A 85 -10.68 -1.75 15.21
C ASN A 85 -11.41 -1.09 14.04
N LEU A 86 -12.50 -1.70 13.53
CA LEU A 86 -13.29 -1.11 12.45
C LEU A 86 -14.08 0.11 12.92
N GLY A 87 -14.48 0.18 14.19
CA GLY A 87 -15.11 1.36 14.78
C GLY A 87 -14.18 2.57 14.81
N MET A 88 -12.92 2.38 15.25
CA MET A 88 -11.90 3.44 15.17
C MET A 88 -11.64 3.87 13.72
N LEU A 89 -11.43 2.90 12.83
CA LEU A 89 -11.25 3.19 11.40
C LEU A 89 -12.48 3.89 10.82
N GLY A 90 -13.69 3.44 11.18
CA GLY A 90 -14.96 4.02 10.76
C GLY A 90 -15.10 5.47 11.18
N PHE A 91 -14.78 5.80 12.42
CA PHE A 91 -14.84 7.16 12.92
C PHE A 91 -13.82 8.08 12.24
N PHE A 92 -12.53 7.71 12.29
CA PHE A 92 -11.46 8.61 11.82
C PHE A 92 -11.39 8.71 10.29
N LYS A 93 -11.65 7.64 9.55
CA LYS A 93 -11.53 7.65 8.09
C LYS A 93 -12.85 7.90 7.38
N TYR A 94 -13.96 7.33 7.88
CA TYR A 94 -15.24 7.37 7.17
C TYR A 94 -16.28 8.28 7.83
N GLY A 95 -16.02 8.84 9.02
CA GLY A 95 -17.00 9.62 9.76
C GLY A 95 -17.57 10.77 8.94
N GLN A 96 -16.73 11.59 8.33
CA GLN A 96 -17.18 12.71 7.48
C GLN A 96 -17.90 12.21 6.22
N PHE A 97 -17.37 11.21 5.54
CA PHE A 97 -17.99 10.63 4.34
C PHE A 97 -19.39 10.06 4.62
N LEU A 98 -19.57 9.37 5.73
CA LEU A 98 -20.87 8.86 6.15
C LEU A 98 -21.84 9.98 6.48
N LEU A 99 -21.37 11.01 7.16
CA LEU A 99 -22.15 12.19 7.52
C LEU A 99 -22.61 12.96 6.27
N ASP A 100 -21.72 13.18 5.31
CA ASP A 100 -22.03 13.86 4.04
C ASP A 100 -23.07 13.09 3.23
N ASN A 101 -22.93 11.75 3.12
CA ASN A 101 -23.90 10.91 2.42
C ASN A 101 -25.25 10.87 3.16
N PHE A 102 -25.25 10.83 4.49
CA PHE A 102 -26.48 10.90 5.30
C PHE A 102 -27.18 12.24 5.12
N THR A 103 -26.43 13.34 5.16
CA THR A 103 -26.95 14.69 4.91
C THR A 103 -27.56 14.81 3.50
N ALA A 104 -26.86 14.30 2.48
CA ALA A 104 -27.38 14.29 1.11
C ALA A 104 -28.69 13.48 1.01
N LEU A 105 -28.78 12.33 1.67
CA LEU A 105 -30.01 11.52 1.72
C LEU A 105 -31.17 12.29 2.36
N LEU A 106 -30.94 12.96 3.48
CA LEU A 106 -31.98 13.76 4.16
C LEU A 106 -32.45 14.93 3.28
N HIS A 107 -31.55 15.63 2.60
CA HIS A 107 -31.92 16.68 1.64
C HIS A 107 -32.77 16.13 0.48
N MET A 108 -32.45 14.95 -0.05
CA MET A 108 -33.27 14.31 -1.10
C MET A 108 -34.66 13.95 -0.59
N LEU A 109 -34.84 13.73 0.70
CA LEU A 109 -36.14 13.49 1.37
C LEU A 109 -36.83 14.78 1.79
N GLY A 110 -36.28 15.96 1.45
CA GLY A 110 -36.85 17.27 1.81
C GLY A 110 -36.63 17.68 3.27
N ILE A 111 -35.74 16.98 4.00
CA ILE A 111 -35.42 17.28 5.39
C ILE A 111 -34.18 18.17 5.46
N PRO A 112 -34.28 19.44 5.87
CA PRO A 112 -33.14 20.33 6.03
C PRO A 112 -32.34 19.91 7.27
N TYR A 113 -31.17 19.31 7.04
CA TYR A 113 -30.24 18.91 8.09
C TYR A 113 -28.84 19.46 7.77
N GLN A 114 -28.30 20.23 8.70
CA GLN A 114 -26.95 20.80 8.60
C GLN A 114 -26.16 20.41 9.85
N PRO A 115 -25.39 19.30 9.79
CA PRO A 115 -24.54 18.90 10.90
C PRO A 115 -23.38 19.87 11.10
N PRO A 116 -22.86 20.01 12.32
CA PRO A 116 -21.62 20.73 12.54
C PRO A 116 -20.45 20.07 11.77
N HIS A 117 -19.57 20.90 11.24
CA HIS A 117 -18.39 20.39 10.54
C HIS A 117 -17.34 19.95 11.55
N TYR A 118 -17.00 18.68 11.55
CA TYR A 118 -15.96 18.11 12.41
C TYR A 118 -14.66 18.02 11.63
N ALA A 119 -13.61 18.73 12.07
CA ALA A 119 -12.27 18.57 11.52
C ALA A 119 -11.62 17.29 12.08
N ILE A 120 -12.01 16.13 11.56
CA ILE A 120 -11.45 14.86 11.99
C ILE A 120 -10.09 14.67 11.31
N VAL A 121 -9.00 14.73 12.09
CA VAL A 121 -7.65 14.46 11.59
C VAL A 121 -7.47 12.95 11.46
N LEU A 122 -7.14 12.48 10.25
CA LEU A 122 -6.90 11.06 9.99
C LEU A 122 -5.55 10.63 10.61
N PRO A 123 -5.52 9.65 11.55
CA PRO A 123 -4.28 9.11 12.07
C PRO A 123 -3.49 8.36 11.01
N VAL A 124 -2.23 8.74 10.83
CA VAL A 124 -1.34 8.08 9.86
C VAL A 124 -1.19 6.60 10.21
N GLY A 125 -1.30 5.73 9.21
CA GLY A 125 -1.15 4.29 9.37
C GLY A 125 -2.35 3.58 10.00
N ILE A 126 -3.46 4.27 10.37
CA ILE A 126 -4.61 3.64 11.02
C ILE A 126 -5.13 2.43 10.22
N SER A 127 -5.20 2.52 8.91
CA SER A 127 -5.65 1.43 8.04
C SER A 127 -4.70 0.23 8.07
N PHE A 128 -3.38 0.47 8.21
CA PHE A 128 -2.36 -0.57 8.21
C PHE A 128 -2.31 -1.31 9.55
N TYR A 129 -2.20 -0.60 10.67
CA TYR A 129 -2.14 -1.27 11.97
C TYR A 129 -3.50 -1.92 12.33
N THR A 130 -4.64 -1.35 11.91
CA THR A 130 -5.95 -1.99 12.06
C THR A 130 -5.97 -3.36 11.38
N PHE A 131 -5.44 -3.49 10.16
CA PHE A 131 -5.40 -4.77 9.46
C PHE A 131 -4.40 -5.75 10.09
N ALA A 132 -3.26 -5.26 10.58
CA ALA A 132 -2.29 -6.09 11.30
C ALA A 132 -2.88 -6.65 12.60
N THR A 133 -3.48 -5.81 13.45
CA THR A 133 -4.09 -6.23 14.73
C THR A 133 -5.29 -7.15 14.52
N MET A 134 -6.17 -6.82 13.59
CA MET A 134 -7.30 -7.69 13.24
C MET A 134 -6.82 -9.06 12.75
N SER A 135 -5.76 -9.11 11.91
CA SER A 135 -5.23 -10.38 11.42
C SER A 135 -4.76 -11.27 12.56
N TYR A 136 -4.16 -10.70 13.61
CA TYR A 136 -3.74 -11.45 14.78
C TYR A 136 -4.94 -12.09 15.52
N THR A 137 -5.95 -11.32 15.85
CA THR A 137 -7.13 -11.85 16.55
C THR A 137 -7.92 -12.85 15.70
N LEU A 138 -8.04 -12.58 14.38
CA LEU A 138 -8.71 -13.48 13.44
C LEU A 138 -7.93 -14.80 13.27
N ASP A 139 -6.60 -14.77 13.16
CA ASP A 139 -5.80 -15.99 13.02
C ASP A 139 -5.82 -16.83 14.30
N VAL A 140 -5.82 -16.23 15.49
CA VAL A 140 -6.00 -16.92 16.76
C VAL A 140 -7.41 -17.53 16.86
N TYR A 141 -8.45 -16.79 16.43
CA TYR A 141 -9.82 -17.30 16.38
C TYR A 141 -9.95 -18.49 15.45
N LEU A 142 -9.37 -18.42 14.26
CA LEU A 142 -9.37 -19.47 13.23
C LEU A 142 -8.36 -20.60 13.53
N ARG A 143 -7.63 -20.52 14.63
CA ARG A 143 -6.58 -21.48 15.02
C ARG A 143 -5.45 -21.62 14.00
N ARG A 144 -5.17 -20.56 13.24
CA ARG A 144 -4.06 -20.45 12.28
C ARG A 144 -2.77 -19.97 12.93
N ALA A 145 -2.88 -19.24 14.04
CA ALA A 145 -1.76 -18.76 14.84
C ALA A 145 -2.00 -19.04 16.32
N LEU A 146 -0.91 -19.23 17.06
CA LEU A 146 -0.91 -19.19 18.52
C LEU A 146 -0.80 -17.73 18.99
N PRO A 147 -1.38 -17.38 20.15
CA PRO A 147 -1.17 -16.06 20.73
C PRO A 147 0.30 -15.86 21.07
N ALA A 148 0.79 -14.65 20.92
CA ALA A 148 2.14 -14.27 21.32
C ALA A 148 2.40 -14.62 22.78
N ARG A 149 3.61 -15.07 23.09
CA ARG A 149 3.98 -15.55 24.45
C ARG A 149 3.90 -14.45 25.50
N ASN A 150 4.29 -13.24 25.13
CA ASN A 150 4.31 -12.08 26.02
C ASN A 150 3.80 -10.83 25.30
N PHE A 151 3.42 -9.82 26.09
CA PHE A 151 2.89 -8.56 25.58
C PHE A 151 3.92 -7.78 24.76
N LEU A 152 5.22 -7.85 25.10
CA LEU A 152 6.27 -7.12 24.39
C LEU A 152 6.40 -7.57 22.94
N ASP A 153 6.37 -8.88 22.67
CA ASP A 153 6.47 -9.43 21.32
C ASP A 153 5.23 -9.07 20.48
N TYR A 154 4.05 -9.07 21.11
CA TYR A 154 2.83 -8.64 20.44
C TYR A 154 2.80 -7.12 20.18
N ALA A 155 3.18 -6.31 21.16
CA ALA A 155 3.26 -4.87 21.00
C ALA A 155 4.25 -4.50 19.88
N LEU A 156 5.40 -5.17 19.80
CA LEU A 156 6.34 -5.02 18.69
C LEU A 156 5.74 -5.44 17.36
N PHE A 157 4.99 -6.54 17.30
CA PHE A 157 4.30 -6.95 16.07
C PHE A 157 3.40 -5.84 15.55
N VAL A 158 2.65 -5.17 16.41
CA VAL A 158 1.73 -4.08 16.00
C VAL A 158 2.50 -2.82 15.61
N THR A 159 3.55 -2.48 16.36
CA THR A 159 4.15 -1.13 16.33
C THR A 159 5.50 -1.05 15.64
N PHE A 160 6.07 -2.16 15.20
CA PHE A 160 7.41 -2.19 14.60
C PHE A 160 7.55 -1.18 13.46
N PHE A 161 8.32 -0.11 13.72
CA PHE A 161 8.32 1.11 12.91
C PHE A 161 8.55 0.90 11.40
N PRO A 162 9.30 -0.11 10.91
CA PRO A 162 9.45 -0.28 9.48
C PRO A 162 8.15 -0.52 8.73
N HIS A 163 7.20 -1.28 9.31
CA HIS A 163 5.93 -1.57 8.64
C HIS A 163 4.71 -0.78 9.16
N LEU A 164 4.87 -0.04 10.28
CA LEU A 164 3.76 0.54 11.05
C LEU A 164 2.88 1.47 10.23
N VAL A 165 3.46 2.26 9.34
CA VAL A 165 2.76 3.38 8.68
C VAL A 165 2.28 3.01 7.28
N ALA A 166 3.12 2.39 6.46
CA ALA A 166 2.80 2.08 5.06
C ALA A 166 3.68 0.95 4.47
N GLY A 167 4.32 0.16 5.32
CA GLY A 167 5.07 -1.03 4.91
C GLY A 167 4.17 -2.19 4.49
N PRO A 168 4.73 -3.37 4.22
CA PRO A 168 3.95 -4.58 4.03
C PRO A 168 3.04 -4.87 5.22
N ILE A 169 1.80 -5.27 4.98
CA ILE A 169 0.86 -5.68 6.04
C ILE A 169 1.30 -7.05 6.56
N MET A 170 1.97 -7.03 7.72
CA MET A 170 2.57 -8.22 8.32
C MET A 170 1.53 -9.16 8.92
N ARG A 171 1.76 -10.46 8.76
CA ARG A 171 0.98 -11.50 9.45
C ARG A 171 1.62 -11.86 10.79
N PRO A 172 0.83 -12.21 11.81
CA PRO A 172 1.38 -12.64 13.10
C PRO A 172 2.29 -13.87 12.97
N THR A 173 1.95 -14.80 12.06
CA THR A 173 2.73 -16.00 11.76
C THR A 173 4.09 -15.72 11.10
N GLU A 174 4.27 -14.53 10.51
CA GLU A 174 5.50 -14.13 9.84
C GLU A 174 6.44 -13.34 10.76
N LEU A 175 5.91 -12.43 11.58
CA LEU A 175 6.74 -11.50 12.34
C LEU A 175 6.89 -11.88 13.82
N VAL A 176 5.82 -12.35 14.50
CA VAL A 176 5.89 -12.69 15.94
C VAL A 176 6.99 -13.71 16.26
N PRO A 177 7.17 -14.82 15.50
CA PRO A 177 8.25 -15.77 15.76
C PRO A 177 9.65 -15.16 15.64
N GLN A 178 9.81 -14.10 14.87
CA GLN A 178 11.10 -13.44 14.72
C GLN A 178 11.53 -12.67 15.99
N PHE A 179 10.58 -12.29 16.86
CA PHE A 179 10.89 -11.65 18.16
C PHE A 179 11.21 -12.66 19.27
N GLU A 180 10.92 -13.94 19.07
CA GLU A 180 11.19 -14.97 20.09
C GLU A 180 12.68 -15.26 20.26
N HIS A 181 13.49 -15.06 19.22
CA HIS A 181 14.91 -15.35 19.21
C HIS A 181 15.75 -14.11 18.86
N PRO A 182 16.98 -13.99 19.42
CA PRO A 182 17.87 -12.88 19.09
C PRO A 182 18.12 -12.77 17.59
N ARG A 183 17.96 -11.55 17.05
CA ARG A 183 18.21 -11.22 15.65
C ARG A 183 19.33 -10.20 15.54
N ARG A 184 20.17 -10.40 14.56
CA ARG A 184 21.22 -9.47 14.13
C ARG A 184 21.45 -9.66 12.63
N ALA A 185 21.57 -8.57 11.90
CA ALA A 185 21.91 -8.64 10.49
C ALA A 185 23.34 -9.15 10.28
N SER A 186 23.54 -10.01 9.29
CA SER A 186 24.87 -10.28 8.75
C SER A 186 25.37 -9.05 7.97
N SER A 187 26.68 -9.00 7.68
CA SER A 187 27.24 -7.91 6.86
C SER A 187 26.56 -7.86 5.47
N GLU A 188 26.24 -9.02 4.89
CA GLU A 188 25.55 -9.13 3.62
C GLU A 188 24.12 -8.57 3.73
N GLN A 189 23.37 -8.95 4.75
CA GLN A 189 22.03 -8.41 5.01
C GLN A 189 22.06 -6.91 5.27
N LEU A 190 23.06 -6.40 5.98
CA LEU A 190 23.22 -4.97 6.21
C LEU A 190 23.47 -4.22 4.89
N CYS A 191 24.42 -4.69 4.09
CA CYS A 191 24.71 -4.08 2.78
C CYS A 191 23.50 -4.12 1.86
N PHE A 192 22.82 -5.27 1.76
CA PHE A 192 21.66 -5.41 0.91
C PHE A 192 20.46 -4.61 1.43
N GLY A 193 20.26 -4.55 2.76
CA GLY A 193 19.24 -3.73 3.38
C GLY A 193 19.42 -2.23 3.13
N LEU A 194 20.65 -1.71 3.27
CA LEU A 194 20.98 -0.32 2.91
C LEU A 194 20.75 -0.08 1.42
N ALA A 195 21.05 -1.09 0.63
CA ALA A 195 20.81 -1.12 -0.77
C ALA A 195 19.34 -0.95 -1.10
N LEU A 196 18.48 -1.72 -0.55
CA LEU A 196 17.04 -1.59 -0.72
C LEU A 196 16.53 -0.22 -0.24
N MET A 197 17.04 0.29 0.89
CA MET A 197 16.66 1.62 1.37
C MET A 197 16.98 2.72 0.37
N THR A 198 18.19 2.70 -0.21
CA THR A 198 18.57 3.70 -1.22
C THR A 198 17.70 3.58 -2.48
N LEU A 199 17.49 2.36 -2.99
CA LEU A 199 16.61 2.14 -4.14
C LEU A 199 15.18 2.64 -3.87
N GLY A 200 14.64 2.33 -2.69
CA GLY A 200 13.30 2.77 -2.29
C GLY A 200 13.22 4.30 -2.15
N LEU A 201 14.22 4.92 -1.55
CA LEU A 201 14.31 6.38 -1.44
C LEU A 201 14.45 7.05 -2.81
N PHE A 202 15.23 6.49 -3.73
CA PHE A 202 15.32 6.98 -5.10
C PHE A 202 13.97 6.94 -5.81
N GLN A 203 13.26 5.82 -5.70
CA GLN A 203 11.90 5.72 -6.27
C GLN A 203 10.96 6.78 -5.69
N LYS A 204 10.98 6.97 -4.35
CA LYS A 204 10.10 7.92 -3.66
C LYS A 204 10.49 9.36 -3.95
N VAL A 205 11.75 9.74 -3.68
CA VAL A 205 12.17 11.15 -3.69
C VAL A 205 12.36 11.66 -5.12
N VAL A 206 13.07 10.89 -5.96
CA VAL A 206 13.44 11.37 -7.30
C VAL A 206 12.32 11.09 -8.30
N LEU A 207 11.88 9.83 -8.42
CA LEU A 207 10.92 9.49 -9.47
C LEU A 207 9.50 9.93 -9.12
N ALA A 208 9.01 9.61 -7.91
CA ALA A 208 7.64 9.92 -7.55
C ALA A 208 7.45 11.41 -7.26
N ASP A 209 8.18 11.96 -6.28
CA ASP A 209 7.96 13.32 -5.81
C ASP A 209 8.57 14.36 -6.76
N GLY A 210 9.83 14.17 -7.17
CA GLY A 210 10.56 15.16 -7.98
C GLY A 210 10.11 15.21 -9.43
N CYS A 211 9.93 14.04 -10.07
CA CYS A 211 9.67 14.01 -11.51
C CYS A 211 8.18 13.88 -11.88
N LEU A 212 7.45 12.95 -11.24
CA LEU A 212 6.13 12.56 -11.73
C LEU A 212 4.97 13.29 -11.05
N ALA A 213 5.06 13.58 -9.74
CA ALA A 213 4.02 14.26 -9.00
C ALA A 213 3.66 15.64 -9.58
N PRO A 214 4.61 16.55 -9.87
CA PRO A 214 4.29 17.87 -10.40
C PRO A 214 3.52 17.84 -11.72
N ILE A 215 3.80 16.85 -12.57
CA ILE A 215 3.13 16.66 -13.87
C ILE A 215 1.68 16.20 -13.66
N ALA A 216 1.47 15.20 -12.81
CA ALA A 216 0.15 14.71 -12.49
C ALA A 216 -0.70 15.81 -11.82
N GLU A 217 -0.15 16.54 -10.84
CA GLU A 217 -0.83 17.62 -10.11
C GLU A 217 -1.26 18.75 -11.03
N ARG A 218 -0.42 19.17 -11.98
CA ARG A 218 -0.73 20.26 -12.91
C ARG A 218 -2.02 20.00 -13.70
N VAL A 219 -2.28 18.76 -14.10
CA VAL A 219 -3.48 18.40 -14.86
C VAL A 219 -4.65 18.04 -13.94
N TYR A 220 -4.41 17.25 -12.88
CA TYR A 220 -5.49 16.77 -12.01
C TYR A 220 -5.98 17.83 -11.03
N ASP A 221 -5.13 18.73 -10.56
CA ASP A 221 -5.49 19.78 -9.59
C ASP A 221 -5.67 21.17 -10.25
N GLY A 222 -5.21 21.34 -11.49
CA GLY A 222 -5.44 22.55 -12.29
C GLY A 222 -6.87 22.64 -12.85
N ASP A 223 -7.28 23.85 -13.23
CA ASP A 223 -8.61 24.12 -13.79
C ASP A 223 -8.70 23.93 -15.31
N ALA A 224 -7.56 23.89 -15.98
CA ALA A 224 -7.52 23.74 -17.44
C ALA A 224 -8.05 22.38 -17.89
N THR A 225 -8.77 22.39 -19.03
CA THR A 225 -9.29 21.18 -19.66
C THR A 225 -8.17 20.52 -20.48
N PRO A 226 -7.76 19.28 -20.15
CA PRO A 226 -6.63 18.64 -20.83
C PRO A 226 -7.01 18.13 -22.22
N GLY A 227 -6.08 18.30 -23.17
CA GLY A 227 -6.07 17.60 -24.44
C GLY A 227 -5.62 16.14 -24.29
N ALA A 228 -5.57 15.39 -25.39
CA ALA A 228 -5.27 13.95 -25.34
C ALA A 228 -3.86 13.67 -24.81
N LEU A 229 -2.85 14.42 -25.24
CA LEU A 229 -1.47 14.24 -24.79
C LEU A 229 -1.32 14.58 -23.30
N ASP A 230 -1.91 15.69 -22.84
CA ASP A 230 -1.85 16.09 -21.44
C ASP A 230 -2.55 15.08 -20.52
N ALA A 231 -3.73 14.62 -20.92
CA ALA A 231 -4.53 13.65 -20.16
C ALA A 231 -3.80 12.30 -20.02
N TRP A 232 -3.23 11.78 -21.11
CA TRP A 232 -2.44 10.54 -21.08
C TRP A 232 -1.14 10.73 -20.29
N ALA A 233 -0.37 11.80 -20.56
CA ALA A 233 0.89 12.04 -19.87
C ALA A 233 0.69 12.16 -18.36
N ALA A 234 -0.31 12.93 -17.91
CA ALA A 234 -0.62 13.08 -16.49
C ALA A 234 -1.10 11.76 -15.84
N THR A 235 -1.90 10.95 -16.58
CA THR A 235 -2.37 9.66 -16.07
C THR A 235 -1.22 8.65 -15.97
N LEU A 236 -0.34 8.60 -16.95
CA LEU A 236 0.87 7.77 -16.94
C LEU A 236 1.82 8.23 -15.84
N ALA A 237 2.01 9.55 -15.69
CA ALA A 237 2.81 10.12 -14.61
C ALA A 237 2.24 9.72 -13.24
N PHE A 238 0.92 9.82 -13.04
CA PHE A 238 0.31 9.37 -11.78
C PHE A 238 0.46 7.86 -11.57
N GLY A 239 0.28 7.03 -12.60
CA GLY A 239 0.52 5.59 -12.51
C GLY A 239 1.96 5.25 -12.09
N GLY A 240 2.95 5.98 -12.64
CA GLY A 240 4.34 5.88 -12.22
C GLY A 240 4.57 6.41 -10.81
N GLN A 241 3.99 7.56 -10.47
CA GLN A 241 4.06 8.19 -9.16
C GLN A 241 3.56 7.26 -8.05
N ILE A 242 2.32 6.76 -8.16
CA ILE A 242 1.73 5.89 -7.12
C ILE A 242 2.51 4.59 -6.95
N PHE A 243 3.08 4.05 -8.03
CA PHE A 243 3.96 2.90 -7.93
C PHE A 243 5.27 3.25 -7.24
N CYS A 244 6.00 4.26 -7.71
CA CYS A 244 7.30 4.63 -7.17
C CYS A 244 7.22 5.14 -5.73
N ASP A 245 6.15 5.85 -5.37
CA ASP A 245 5.90 6.30 -3.99
C ASP A 245 5.68 5.11 -3.05
N PHE A 246 4.77 4.21 -3.39
CA PHE A 246 4.42 3.12 -2.49
C PHE A 246 5.40 1.94 -2.54
N ALA A 247 5.88 1.56 -3.71
CA ALA A 247 6.93 0.54 -3.82
C ALA A 247 8.23 1.04 -3.19
N GLY A 248 8.57 2.33 -3.37
CA GLY A 248 9.71 2.97 -2.75
C GLY A 248 9.63 2.95 -1.23
N TYR A 249 8.48 3.34 -0.67
CA TYR A 249 8.25 3.27 0.78
C TYR A 249 8.36 1.82 1.30
N SER A 250 7.71 0.86 0.64
CA SER A 250 7.75 -0.56 1.03
C SER A 250 9.15 -1.15 0.94
N THR A 251 9.91 -0.81 -0.11
CA THR A 251 11.30 -1.28 -0.30
C THR A 251 12.22 -0.70 0.77
N THR A 252 12.06 0.59 1.12
CA THR A 252 12.78 1.22 2.22
C THR A 252 12.45 0.55 3.57
N ALA A 253 11.18 0.23 3.80
CA ALA A 253 10.74 -0.46 5.02
C ALA A 253 11.35 -1.86 5.14
N ILE A 254 11.34 -2.64 4.06
CA ILE A 254 11.94 -3.97 3.99
C ILE A 254 13.46 -3.87 4.24
N GLY A 255 14.14 -2.91 3.60
CA GLY A 255 15.56 -2.67 3.81
C GLY A 255 15.90 -2.31 5.25
N ALA A 256 15.13 -1.42 5.88
CA ALA A 256 15.31 -1.04 7.27
C ALA A 256 15.12 -2.22 8.24
N ALA A 257 14.10 -3.04 8.02
CA ALA A 257 13.89 -4.27 8.80
C ALA A 257 15.05 -5.26 8.62
N MET A 258 15.53 -5.43 7.39
CA MET A 258 16.66 -6.31 7.07
C MET A 258 17.96 -5.86 7.75
N CYS A 259 18.24 -4.56 7.81
CA CYS A 259 19.38 -4.00 8.56
C CYS A 259 19.33 -4.33 10.06
N LEU A 260 18.13 -4.57 10.60
CA LEU A 260 17.92 -5.00 12.00
C LEU A 260 17.89 -6.55 12.15
N GLY A 261 18.02 -7.30 11.06
CA GLY A 261 17.98 -8.77 11.04
C GLY A 261 16.58 -9.37 10.95
N PHE A 262 15.56 -8.56 10.58
CA PHE A 262 14.18 -9.01 10.41
C PHE A 262 13.83 -9.16 8.94
N ALA A 263 13.08 -10.22 8.61
CA ALA A 263 12.56 -10.46 7.28
C ALA A 263 11.11 -9.95 7.15
N MET A 264 10.82 -9.30 6.03
CA MET A 264 9.48 -8.85 5.67
C MET A 264 9.15 -9.32 4.24
N PRO A 265 7.88 -9.63 3.93
CA PRO A 265 7.48 -10.06 2.60
C PRO A 265 7.53 -8.91 1.58
N ASP A 266 7.72 -9.27 0.30
CA ASP A 266 7.56 -8.34 -0.80
C ASP A 266 6.14 -7.80 -0.87
N ASN A 267 6.02 -6.50 -1.14
CA ASN A 267 4.74 -5.85 -1.36
C ASN A 267 4.47 -5.56 -2.85
N PHE A 268 5.51 -5.48 -3.65
CA PHE A 268 5.47 -5.26 -5.10
C PHE A 268 6.44 -6.17 -5.83
N ARG A 269 5.99 -6.74 -6.97
CA ARG A 269 6.81 -7.60 -7.82
C ARG A 269 6.58 -7.26 -9.29
N PHE A 270 7.14 -6.14 -9.74
CA PHE A 270 7.08 -5.67 -11.13
C PHE A 270 5.67 -5.67 -11.74
N PRO A 271 4.69 -4.94 -11.12
CA PRO A 271 3.27 -5.05 -11.46
C PRO A 271 2.92 -4.58 -12.87
N TYR A 272 3.68 -3.67 -13.47
CA TYR A 272 3.42 -3.20 -14.82
C TYR A 272 3.90 -4.15 -15.94
N ALA A 273 4.44 -5.31 -15.55
CA ALA A 273 4.65 -6.45 -16.44
C ALA A 273 3.59 -7.54 -16.26
N ALA A 274 2.48 -7.25 -15.60
CA ALA A 274 1.41 -8.21 -15.41
C ALA A 274 0.68 -8.56 -16.71
N ILE A 275 0.30 -9.83 -16.85
CA ILE A 275 -0.52 -10.32 -17.95
C ILE A 275 -1.85 -10.79 -17.36
N GLY A 276 -2.86 -9.92 -17.48
CA GLY A 276 -4.17 -10.07 -16.85
C GLY A 276 -4.23 -9.51 -15.43
N PHE A 277 -5.45 -9.29 -14.95
CA PHE A 277 -5.71 -8.61 -13.68
C PHE A 277 -5.41 -9.48 -12.47
N SER A 278 -5.58 -10.79 -12.59
CA SER A 278 -5.19 -11.74 -11.57
C SER A 278 -3.68 -11.76 -11.34
N ASP A 279 -2.86 -11.63 -12.41
CA ASP A 279 -1.41 -11.49 -12.31
C ASP A 279 -1.03 -10.11 -11.74
N PHE A 280 -1.76 -9.04 -12.12
CA PHE A 280 -1.56 -7.70 -11.57
C PHE A 280 -1.70 -7.70 -10.04
N TRP A 281 -2.77 -8.23 -9.48
CA TRP A 281 -3.02 -8.28 -8.03
C TRP A 281 -2.10 -9.25 -7.26
N ARG A 282 -1.41 -10.17 -7.95
CA ARG A 282 -0.32 -10.97 -7.36
C ARG A 282 1.01 -10.23 -7.31
N ARG A 283 1.11 -9.07 -7.97
CA ARG A 283 2.32 -8.26 -8.10
C ARG A 283 2.18 -6.86 -7.49
N TRP A 284 0.95 -6.36 -7.37
CA TRP A 284 0.60 -5.07 -6.78
C TRP A 284 0.07 -5.25 -5.38
N HIS A 285 0.66 -4.53 -4.40
CA HIS A 285 0.23 -4.52 -3.00
C HIS A 285 -0.12 -5.92 -2.49
N ILE A 286 0.86 -6.83 -2.61
CA ILE A 286 0.71 -8.28 -2.43
C ILE A 286 0.14 -8.61 -1.06
N THR A 287 0.60 -7.91 -0.02
CA THR A 287 0.16 -8.15 1.36
C THR A 287 -1.29 -7.75 1.60
N LEU A 288 -1.77 -6.64 1.01
CA LEU A 288 -3.18 -6.26 1.04
C LEU A 288 -4.04 -7.25 0.24
N SER A 289 -3.60 -7.62 -0.96
CA SER A 289 -4.31 -8.59 -1.81
C SER A 289 -4.48 -9.93 -1.09
N ALA A 290 -3.44 -10.41 -0.40
CA ALA A 290 -3.50 -11.60 0.42
C ALA A 290 -4.43 -11.42 1.62
N TRP A 291 -4.41 -10.25 2.28
CA TRP A 291 -5.31 -9.95 3.40
C TRP A 291 -6.77 -9.98 2.97
N LEU A 292 -7.12 -9.27 1.89
CA LEU A 292 -8.50 -9.24 1.36
C LEU A 292 -8.97 -10.62 0.91
N ARG A 293 -8.10 -11.42 0.31
CA ARG A 293 -8.42 -12.81 -0.05
C ARG A 293 -8.76 -13.64 1.20
N ASP A 294 -7.90 -13.60 2.21
CA ASP A 294 -7.94 -14.55 3.33
C ASP A 294 -8.99 -14.19 4.39
N TYR A 295 -9.27 -12.89 4.58
CA TYR A 295 -10.19 -12.42 5.63
C TYR A 295 -11.50 -11.84 5.08
N LEU A 296 -11.62 -11.66 3.76
CA LEU A 296 -12.85 -11.17 3.15
C LEU A 296 -13.38 -12.13 2.07
N TYR A 297 -12.62 -12.37 1.01
CA TYR A 297 -13.09 -13.19 -0.10
C TYR A 297 -13.41 -14.64 0.30
N ILE A 298 -12.50 -15.31 1.00
CA ILE A 298 -12.69 -16.71 1.44
C ILE A 298 -13.85 -16.83 2.45
N PRO A 299 -13.97 -15.98 3.49
CA PRO A 299 -15.11 -16.00 4.41
C PRO A 299 -16.47 -15.71 3.75
N LEU A 300 -16.53 -14.89 2.69
CA LEU A 300 -17.75 -14.67 1.90
C LEU A 300 -18.17 -15.90 1.07
N GLY A 301 -17.36 -16.96 1.09
CA GLY A 301 -17.59 -18.20 0.36
C GLY A 301 -16.58 -18.47 -0.77
N GLY A 302 -15.77 -17.47 -1.16
CA GLY A 302 -14.77 -17.58 -2.22
C GLY A 302 -15.38 -18.08 -3.53
N ASN A 303 -14.84 -19.15 -4.07
CA ASN A 303 -15.31 -19.83 -5.30
C ASN A 303 -16.10 -21.13 -5.05
N ARG A 304 -16.60 -21.35 -3.82
CA ARG A 304 -17.19 -22.64 -3.40
C ARG A 304 -18.67 -22.77 -3.71
N HIS A 305 -19.38 -21.67 -3.94
CA HIS A 305 -20.85 -21.62 -4.03
C HIS A 305 -21.35 -21.26 -5.45
N GLY A 306 -20.70 -21.79 -6.47
CA GLY A 306 -21.07 -21.57 -7.86
C GLY A 306 -20.54 -20.25 -8.47
N THR A 307 -20.71 -20.13 -9.79
CA THR A 307 -20.08 -19.06 -10.60
C THR A 307 -20.64 -17.69 -10.26
N ALA A 308 -21.95 -17.52 -10.13
CA ALA A 308 -22.59 -16.24 -9.82
C ALA A 308 -22.14 -15.69 -8.46
N ARG A 309 -22.07 -16.55 -7.43
CA ARG A 309 -21.61 -16.18 -6.09
C ARG A 309 -20.12 -15.80 -6.12
N THR A 310 -19.31 -16.48 -6.92
CA THR A 310 -17.88 -16.17 -7.09
C THR A 310 -17.69 -14.77 -7.66
N TYR A 311 -18.43 -14.38 -8.69
CA TYR A 311 -18.36 -13.02 -9.26
C TYR A 311 -18.81 -11.96 -8.27
N LEU A 312 -19.91 -12.22 -7.55
CA LEU A 312 -20.37 -11.31 -6.50
C LEU A 312 -19.31 -11.12 -5.41
N ASN A 313 -18.69 -12.21 -4.94
CA ASN A 313 -17.63 -12.14 -3.93
C ASN A 313 -16.40 -11.39 -4.44
N LEU A 314 -15.99 -11.58 -5.70
CA LEU A 314 -14.89 -10.81 -6.31
C LEU A 314 -15.20 -9.32 -6.36
N ILE A 315 -16.37 -8.95 -6.89
CA ILE A 315 -16.78 -7.55 -7.00
C ILE A 315 -16.90 -6.91 -5.61
N ALA A 316 -17.57 -7.57 -4.66
CA ALA A 316 -17.72 -7.08 -3.29
C ALA A 316 -16.36 -6.88 -2.60
N THR A 317 -15.43 -7.83 -2.78
CA THR A 317 -14.08 -7.72 -2.22
C THR A 317 -13.34 -6.51 -2.79
N MET A 318 -13.43 -6.28 -4.09
CA MET A 318 -12.74 -5.16 -4.74
C MET A 318 -13.42 -3.81 -4.45
N LEU A 319 -14.75 -3.74 -4.33
CA LEU A 319 -15.47 -2.54 -3.89
C LEU A 319 -15.05 -2.12 -2.47
N LEU A 320 -15.01 -3.08 -1.53
CA LEU A 320 -14.55 -2.82 -0.16
C LEU A 320 -13.05 -2.50 -0.11
N GLY A 321 -12.23 -3.13 -0.96
CA GLY A 321 -10.83 -2.78 -1.14
C GLY A 321 -10.64 -1.35 -1.67
N GLY A 322 -11.49 -0.93 -2.62
CA GLY A 322 -11.52 0.45 -3.10
C GLY A 322 -11.88 1.43 -2.00
N LEU A 323 -12.96 1.18 -1.28
CA LEU A 323 -13.36 2.00 -0.14
C LEU A 323 -12.27 2.08 0.95
N TRP A 324 -11.51 0.99 1.17
CA TRP A 324 -10.39 0.98 2.11
C TRP A 324 -9.30 1.99 1.73
N HIS A 325 -9.05 2.24 0.45
CA HIS A 325 -8.07 3.23 0.00
C HIS A 325 -8.48 4.65 0.35
N GLY A 326 -9.76 5.02 0.19
CA GLY A 326 -10.21 6.38 0.51
C GLY A 326 -11.73 6.47 0.68
N ALA A 327 -12.16 7.40 1.52
CA ALA A 327 -13.56 7.68 1.82
C ALA A 327 -14.21 8.52 0.70
N SER A 328 -14.28 7.99 -0.51
CA SER A 328 -14.88 8.65 -1.68
C SER A 328 -15.49 7.63 -2.63
N TRP A 329 -16.55 8.02 -3.31
CA TRP A 329 -17.19 7.20 -4.35
C TRP A 329 -16.28 6.94 -5.56
N THR A 330 -15.29 7.78 -5.84
CA THR A 330 -14.31 7.54 -6.90
C THR A 330 -13.45 6.31 -6.61
N PHE A 331 -13.08 6.06 -5.34
CA PHE A 331 -12.40 4.84 -4.91
C PHE A 331 -13.28 3.60 -5.00
N VAL A 332 -14.59 3.75 -4.72
CA VAL A 332 -15.55 2.65 -4.87
C VAL A 332 -15.66 2.26 -6.35
N VAL A 333 -15.74 3.23 -7.27
CA VAL A 333 -15.74 2.98 -8.72
C VAL A 333 -14.43 2.34 -9.17
N TRP A 334 -13.28 2.82 -8.68
CA TRP A 334 -11.99 2.19 -8.94
C TRP A 334 -11.97 0.71 -8.55
N GLY A 335 -12.43 0.39 -7.35
CA GLY A 335 -12.55 -0.99 -6.88
C GLY A 335 -13.52 -1.81 -7.73
N GLY A 336 -14.67 -1.23 -8.10
CA GLY A 336 -15.67 -1.85 -8.98
C GLY A 336 -15.11 -2.20 -10.36
N LEU A 337 -14.31 -1.31 -10.96
CA LEU A 337 -13.64 -1.57 -12.25
C LEU A 337 -12.66 -2.75 -12.13
N HIS A 338 -11.82 -2.78 -11.10
CA HIS A 338 -10.92 -3.90 -10.88
C HIS A 338 -11.67 -5.21 -10.61
N GLY A 339 -12.76 -5.17 -9.85
CA GLY A 339 -13.64 -6.33 -9.65
C GLY A 339 -14.26 -6.83 -10.94
N SER A 340 -14.72 -5.92 -11.79
CA SER A 340 -15.29 -6.24 -13.11
C SER A 340 -14.24 -6.83 -14.06
N TYR A 341 -13.02 -6.29 -14.05
CA TYR A 341 -11.91 -6.84 -14.84
C TYR A 341 -11.53 -8.25 -14.41
N LEU A 342 -11.45 -8.52 -13.12
CA LEU A 342 -11.20 -9.87 -12.60
C LEU A 342 -12.33 -10.85 -12.96
N ALA A 343 -13.59 -10.39 -12.89
CA ALA A 343 -14.73 -11.19 -13.29
C ALA A 343 -14.72 -11.50 -14.80
N ALA A 344 -14.43 -10.49 -15.63
CA ALA A 344 -14.33 -10.66 -17.08
C ALA A 344 -13.17 -11.60 -17.48
N GLU A 345 -11.99 -11.42 -16.86
CA GLU A 345 -10.84 -12.31 -17.08
C GLU A 345 -11.18 -13.76 -16.71
N ARG A 346 -11.84 -13.95 -15.56
CA ARG A 346 -12.26 -15.28 -15.14
C ARG A 346 -13.25 -15.89 -16.10
N TRP A 347 -14.27 -15.13 -16.54
CA TRP A 347 -15.25 -15.58 -17.53
C TRP A 347 -14.59 -16.00 -18.86
N LEU A 348 -13.64 -15.20 -19.35
CA LEU A 348 -12.89 -15.54 -20.57
C LEU A 348 -12.10 -16.84 -20.41
N ARG A 349 -11.41 -17.02 -19.27
CA ARG A 349 -10.67 -18.27 -18.99
C ARG A 349 -11.57 -19.50 -18.88
N GLU A 350 -12.77 -19.35 -18.31
CA GLU A 350 -13.76 -20.43 -18.23
C GLU A 350 -14.39 -20.74 -19.61
N ARG A 351 -14.53 -19.72 -20.46
CA ARG A 351 -15.09 -19.88 -21.82
C ARG A 351 -14.08 -20.44 -22.81
N PHE A 352 -12.80 -20.15 -22.63
CA PHE A 352 -11.70 -20.56 -23.52
C PHE A 352 -10.58 -21.27 -22.75
N PRO A 353 -10.84 -22.44 -22.16
CA PRO A 353 -9.88 -23.11 -21.25
C PRO A 353 -8.61 -23.56 -21.95
N ASP A 354 -8.71 -23.91 -23.25
CA ASP A 354 -7.60 -24.43 -24.05
C ASP A 354 -6.79 -23.36 -24.77
N TYR A 355 -7.20 -22.10 -24.65
CA TYR A 355 -6.47 -21.00 -25.28
C TYR A 355 -5.07 -20.84 -24.68
N ARG A 356 -4.06 -21.00 -25.54
CA ARG A 356 -2.65 -20.81 -25.17
C ARG A 356 -2.08 -19.65 -25.98
N PRO A 357 -1.98 -18.45 -25.41
CA PRO A 357 -1.47 -17.28 -26.14
C PRO A 357 0.00 -17.46 -26.50
N GLY A 358 0.35 -17.18 -27.75
CA GLY A 358 1.74 -17.06 -28.19
C GLY A 358 2.40 -15.80 -27.64
N PRO A 359 3.72 -15.61 -27.86
CA PRO A 359 4.48 -14.50 -27.30
C PRO A 359 3.91 -13.11 -27.64
N LEU A 360 3.48 -12.89 -28.87
CA LEU A 360 2.87 -11.63 -29.30
C LEU A 360 1.53 -11.36 -28.60
N ALA A 361 0.69 -12.40 -28.46
CA ALA A 361 -0.57 -12.28 -27.73
C ALA A 361 -0.35 -12.01 -26.25
N LEU A 362 0.67 -12.63 -25.63
CA LEU A 362 1.06 -12.34 -24.23
C LEU A 362 1.49 -10.89 -24.07
N PHE A 363 2.30 -10.37 -25.00
CA PHE A 363 2.70 -8.97 -24.98
C PHE A 363 1.47 -8.04 -25.13
N ALA A 364 0.59 -8.32 -26.11
CA ALA A 364 -0.63 -7.54 -26.32
C ALA A 364 -1.57 -7.57 -25.10
N LEU A 365 -1.74 -8.73 -24.46
CA LEU A 365 -2.52 -8.87 -23.22
C LEU A 365 -1.87 -8.10 -22.05
N GLY A 366 -0.55 -8.09 -21.96
CA GLY A 366 0.17 -7.30 -20.97
C GLY A 366 -0.01 -5.81 -21.18
N LEU A 367 0.13 -5.34 -22.41
CA LEU A 367 -0.12 -3.94 -22.78
C LEU A 367 -1.57 -3.54 -22.49
N LEU A 368 -2.54 -4.37 -22.87
CA LEU A 368 -3.95 -4.15 -22.58
C LEU A 368 -4.20 -4.05 -21.07
N THR A 369 -3.61 -4.98 -20.29
CA THR A 369 -3.72 -4.96 -18.83
C THR A 369 -3.16 -3.65 -18.27
N TYR A 370 -2.00 -3.23 -18.73
CA TYR A 370 -1.37 -1.97 -18.32
C TYR A 370 -2.26 -0.77 -18.64
N LEU A 371 -2.75 -0.64 -19.87
CA LEU A 371 -3.59 0.48 -20.29
C LEU A 371 -4.92 0.53 -19.51
N LEU A 372 -5.57 -0.61 -19.31
CA LEU A 372 -6.81 -0.67 -18.53
C LEU A 372 -6.58 -0.32 -17.05
N VAL A 373 -5.45 -0.71 -16.47
CA VAL A 373 -5.05 -0.27 -15.13
C VAL A 373 -4.83 1.24 -15.10
N GLN A 374 -4.19 1.84 -16.13
CA GLN A 374 -4.03 3.30 -16.20
C GLN A 374 -5.39 4.02 -16.24
N LEU A 375 -6.38 3.51 -16.97
CA LEU A 375 -7.72 4.09 -16.95
C LEU A 375 -8.37 4.06 -15.56
N THR A 376 -8.10 3.03 -14.74
CA THR A 376 -8.62 2.99 -13.37
C THR A 376 -7.96 4.02 -12.47
N TRP A 377 -6.66 4.32 -12.70
CA TRP A 377 -5.94 5.33 -11.92
C TRP A 377 -6.56 6.73 -12.05
N VAL A 378 -7.31 7.02 -13.13
CA VAL A 378 -8.05 8.28 -13.26
C VAL A 378 -9.04 8.47 -12.11
N PHE A 379 -9.81 7.42 -11.77
CA PHE A 379 -10.76 7.48 -10.65
C PHE A 379 -10.06 7.51 -9.29
N PHE A 380 -8.90 6.90 -9.17
CA PHE A 380 -8.11 6.93 -7.94
C PHE A 380 -7.53 8.32 -7.66
N ARG A 381 -7.09 9.04 -8.71
CA ARG A 381 -6.46 10.37 -8.58
C ARG A 381 -7.46 11.50 -8.53
N ALA A 382 -8.53 11.40 -9.28
CA ALA A 382 -9.51 12.49 -9.40
C ALA A 382 -10.31 12.67 -8.10
N LYS A 383 -10.34 13.90 -7.58
CA LYS A 383 -11.10 14.26 -6.38
C LYS A 383 -12.62 14.21 -6.59
N THR A 384 -13.08 14.36 -7.84
CA THR A 384 -14.51 14.38 -8.20
C THR A 384 -14.76 13.60 -9.47
N PHE A 385 -16.00 13.11 -9.66
CA PHE A 385 -16.40 12.50 -10.94
C PHE A 385 -16.33 13.47 -12.12
N ALA A 386 -16.60 14.75 -11.90
CA ALA A 386 -16.47 15.75 -12.95
C ALA A 386 -15.03 15.83 -13.48
N LYS A 387 -14.04 15.83 -12.57
CA LYS A 387 -12.63 15.82 -12.95
C LYS A 387 -12.22 14.51 -13.62
N ALA A 388 -12.68 13.35 -13.10
CA ALA A 388 -12.45 12.06 -13.75
C ALA A 388 -13.01 12.02 -15.17
N ALA A 389 -14.25 12.48 -15.37
CA ALA A 389 -14.87 12.55 -16.67
C ALA A 389 -14.14 13.50 -17.64
N MET A 390 -13.68 14.64 -17.15
CA MET A 390 -12.89 15.61 -17.94
C MET A 390 -11.58 14.98 -18.43
N VAL A 391 -10.83 14.31 -17.56
CA VAL A 391 -9.57 13.64 -17.93
C VAL A 391 -9.84 12.49 -18.91
N LEU A 392 -10.85 11.63 -18.65
CA LEU A 392 -11.21 10.55 -19.56
C LEU A 392 -11.63 11.09 -20.95
N LYS A 393 -12.46 12.13 -21.00
CA LYS A 393 -12.79 12.78 -22.28
C LYS A 393 -11.54 13.26 -23.01
N GLY A 394 -10.59 13.86 -22.30
CA GLY A 394 -9.30 14.24 -22.86
C GLY A 394 -8.56 13.04 -23.44
N MET A 395 -8.41 11.96 -22.68
CA MET A 395 -7.71 10.73 -23.14
C MET A 395 -8.28 10.16 -24.44
N PHE A 396 -9.59 10.31 -24.68
CA PHE A 396 -10.25 9.86 -25.90
C PHE A 396 -10.42 10.97 -26.95
N GLY A 397 -9.79 12.14 -26.77
CA GLY A 397 -9.85 13.24 -27.71
C GLY A 397 -11.23 13.91 -27.83
N LEU A 398 -12.08 13.77 -26.83
CA LEU A 398 -13.47 14.27 -26.82
C LEU A 398 -13.60 15.67 -26.21
N ASN A 399 -12.53 16.25 -25.67
CA ASN A 399 -12.50 17.63 -25.24
C ASN A 399 -12.31 18.55 -26.48
N ALA A 400 -12.88 19.75 -26.43
CA ALA A 400 -12.63 20.76 -27.50
C ALA A 400 -11.11 21.03 -27.58
N GLN A 401 -10.67 21.60 -28.73
CA GLN A 401 -9.26 21.99 -28.88
C GLN A 401 -8.83 22.90 -27.73
N THR A 402 -7.84 22.42 -26.99
CA THR A 402 -7.30 23.08 -25.80
C THR A 402 -5.83 23.43 -26.01
N ALA A 403 -5.38 24.52 -25.42
CA ALA A 403 -3.94 24.84 -25.38
C ALA A 403 -3.21 23.74 -24.59
N PRO A 404 -1.98 23.37 -24.99
CA PRO A 404 -1.17 22.42 -24.24
C PRO A 404 -0.95 22.89 -22.79
N ILE A 405 -1.18 21.99 -21.81
CA ILE A 405 -0.96 22.26 -20.40
C ILE A 405 0.50 21.94 -20.02
N LEU A 406 1.01 20.83 -20.59
CA LEU A 406 2.34 20.31 -20.29
C LEU A 406 3.33 20.74 -21.37
N PRO A 407 4.50 21.29 -21.02
CA PRO A 407 5.56 21.58 -22.00
C PRO A 407 6.14 20.29 -22.57
N ALA A 408 6.68 20.35 -23.78
CA ALA A 408 7.22 19.19 -24.49
C ALA A 408 8.29 18.43 -23.69
N ILE A 409 9.10 19.14 -22.91
CA ILE A 409 10.13 18.51 -22.07
C ILE A 409 9.53 17.58 -21.00
N GLU A 410 8.40 17.95 -20.40
CA GLU A 410 7.70 17.12 -19.41
C GLU A 410 7.05 15.89 -20.07
N LEU A 411 6.52 16.03 -21.28
CA LEU A 411 6.01 14.90 -22.06
C LEU A 411 7.14 13.89 -22.36
N LEU A 412 8.31 14.38 -22.77
CA LEU A 412 9.49 13.53 -23.00
C LEU A 412 9.98 12.88 -21.69
N MET A 413 9.98 13.61 -20.59
CA MET A 413 10.36 13.08 -19.28
C MET A 413 9.43 11.95 -18.84
N VAL A 414 8.11 12.12 -18.96
CA VAL A 414 7.13 11.06 -18.68
C VAL A 414 7.38 9.85 -19.57
N ALA A 415 7.55 10.06 -20.89
CA ALA A 415 7.80 8.97 -21.82
C ALA A 415 9.09 8.19 -21.44
N ALA A 416 10.16 8.89 -21.10
CA ALA A 416 11.44 8.27 -20.71
C ALA A 416 11.32 7.49 -19.38
N ILE A 417 10.72 8.10 -18.33
CA ILE A 417 10.59 7.47 -17.01
C ILE A 417 9.65 6.28 -17.09
N ILE A 418 8.47 6.44 -17.70
CA ILE A 418 7.47 5.36 -17.79
C ILE A 418 7.96 4.25 -18.72
N GLY A 419 8.58 4.60 -19.85
CA GLY A 419 9.19 3.62 -20.75
C GLY A 419 10.30 2.81 -20.06
N GLY A 420 11.17 3.49 -19.30
CA GLY A 420 12.21 2.84 -18.49
C GLY A 420 11.62 1.95 -17.39
N LEU A 421 10.63 2.45 -16.66
CA LEU A 421 9.95 1.71 -15.59
C LEU A 421 9.25 0.44 -16.10
N VAL A 422 8.44 0.57 -17.15
CA VAL A 422 7.74 -0.57 -17.77
C VAL A 422 8.75 -1.54 -18.36
N GLY A 423 9.78 -1.05 -19.06
CA GLY A 423 10.88 -1.86 -19.62
C GLY A 423 11.59 -2.64 -18.51
N ALA A 424 11.97 -1.98 -17.41
CA ALA A 424 12.57 -2.64 -16.26
C ALA A 424 11.66 -3.72 -15.66
N HIS A 425 10.35 -3.45 -15.52
CA HIS A 425 9.39 -4.43 -15.04
C HIS A 425 9.31 -5.66 -15.94
N TRP A 426 9.32 -5.50 -17.26
CA TRP A 426 9.30 -6.61 -18.20
C TRP A 426 10.58 -7.43 -18.16
N LEU A 427 11.76 -6.79 -18.08
CA LEU A 427 13.05 -7.48 -17.95
C LEU A 427 13.16 -8.26 -16.63
N MET A 428 12.59 -7.71 -15.57
CA MET A 428 12.61 -8.30 -14.21
C MET A 428 11.44 -9.22 -13.92
N ARG A 429 10.51 -9.41 -14.85
CA ARG A 429 9.24 -10.13 -14.61
C ARG A 429 9.40 -11.52 -14.00
N THR A 430 10.46 -12.24 -14.37
CA THR A 430 10.77 -13.60 -13.93
C THR A 430 12.05 -13.68 -13.10
N ARG A 431 12.63 -12.55 -12.72
CA ARG A 431 13.88 -12.47 -11.97
C ARG A 431 13.64 -11.84 -10.60
N THR A 432 14.57 -12.03 -9.67
CA THR A 432 14.61 -11.31 -8.41
C THR A 432 15.75 -10.31 -8.40
N LEU A 433 15.64 -9.26 -7.60
CA LEU A 433 16.68 -8.24 -7.48
C LEU A 433 18.00 -8.87 -7.02
N GLU A 434 17.94 -9.77 -6.04
CA GLU A 434 19.10 -10.51 -5.52
C GLU A 434 19.81 -11.27 -6.64
N SER A 435 19.06 -11.94 -7.51
CA SER A 435 19.64 -12.71 -8.62
C SER A 435 20.37 -11.85 -9.66
N VAL A 436 19.93 -10.59 -9.82
CA VAL A 436 20.56 -9.63 -10.71
C VAL A 436 21.80 -9.03 -10.05
N LEU A 437 21.68 -8.60 -8.79
CA LEU A 437 22.81 -8.04 -8.05
C LEU A 437 23.96 -9.02 -7.91
N ALA A 438 23.67 -10.31 -7.61
CA ALA A 438 24.69 -11.36 -7.49
C ALA A 438 25.49 -11.60 -8.78
N ARG A 439 24.96 -11.20 -9.94
CA ARG A 439 25.63 -11.34 -11.25
C ARG A 439 26.27 -10.05 -11.74
N THR A 440 26.03 -8.93 -11.08
CA THR A 440 26.53 -7.62 -11.50
C THR A 440 27.90 -7.35 -10.88
N PRO A 441 28.91 -6.96 -11.66
CA PRO A 441 30.25 -6.65 -11.13
C PRO A 441 30.18 -5.53 -10.07
N ALA A 442 30.96 -5.69 -8.99
CA ALA A 442 30.97 -4.76 -7.87
C ALA A 442 31.21 -3.29 -8.25
N PRO A 443 32.11 -2.92 -9.19
CA PRO A 443 32.28 -1.53 -9.59
C PRO A 443 31.05 -0.90 -10.22
N LEU A 444 30.29 -1.68 -11.01
CA LEU A 444 29.02 -1.20 -11.60
C LEU A 444 27.94 -1.00 -10.53
N LEU A 445 27.86 -1.92 -9.55
CA LEU A 445 26.96 -1.75 -8.41
C LEU A 445 27.31 -0.52 -7.61
N THR A 446 28.58 -0.32 -7.27
CA THR A 446 29.03 0.86 -6.52
C THR A 446 28.73 2.14 -7.29
N GLY A 447 29.02 2.18 -8.60
CA GLY A 447 28.69 3.33 -9.45
C GLY A 447 27.18 3.63 -9.49
N ALA A 448 26.35 2.61 -9.68
CA ALA A 448 24.89 2.75 -9.64
C ALA A 448 24.40 3.30 -8.28
N TRP A 449 24.94 2.78 -7.18
CA TRP A 449 24.62 3.23 -5.83
C TRP A 449 24.97 4.70 -5.59
N MET A 450 26.18 5.11 -6.02
CA MET A 450 26.61 6.51 -5.90
C MET A 450 25.71 7.43 -6.70
N LEU A 451 25.31 7.02 -7.92
CA LEU A 451 24.37 7.80 -8.74
C LEU A 451 22.99 7.94 -8.10
N LEU A 452 22.44 6.84 -7.55
CA LEU A 452 21.15 6.88 -6.85
C LEU A 452 21.22 7.80 -5.61
N ALA A 453 22.27 7.65 -4.80
CA ALA A 453 22.47 8.47 -3.61
C ALA A 453 22.64 9.95 -3.97
N PHE A 454 23.42 10.25 -5.00
CA PHE A 454 23.62 11.61 -5.50
C PHE A 454 22.31 12.24 -6.00
N ALA A 455 21.51 11.49 -6.76
CA ALA A 455 20.21 11.97 -7.23
C ALA A 455 19.24 12.26 -6.06
N ILE A 456 19.22 11.41 -5.02
CA ILE A 456 18.42 11.64 -3.80
C ILE A 456 18.86 12.93 -3.10
N ILE A 457 20.19 13.19 -2.99
CA ILE A 457 20.73 14.38 -2.30
C ILE A 457 20.33 15.66 -3.05
N ILE A 458 20.38 15.66 -4.39
CA ILE A 458 20.00 16.83 -5.20
C ILE A 458 18.52 17.13 -5.07
N GLU A 459 17.67 16.11 -5.06
CA GLU A 459 16.21 16.26 -5.06
C GLU A 459 15.63 16.46 -3.64
N GLN A 460 16.47 16.43 -2.59
CA GLN A 460 16.03 16.71 -1.21
C GLN A 460 15.49 18.15 -1.09
N GLY A 461 14.19 18.28 -0.88
CA GLY A 461 13.51 19.57 -0.71
C GLY A 461 12.12 19.62 -1.35
N ALA A 462 11.85 18.79 -2.34
CA ALA A 462 10.55 18.66 -2.98
C ALA A 462 9.59 17.67 -2.26
N GLY A 463 9.87 17.32 -1.00
CA GLY A 463 9.23 16.21 -0.28
C GLY A 463 7.71 16.36 -0.13
N ASN A 464 6.96 15.70 -1.00
CA ASN A 464 5.53 15.50 -0.84
C ASN A 464 5.26 14.44 0.25
N ALA A 465 4.18 14.63 1.01
CA ALA A 465 3.71 13.60 1.94
C ALA A 465 3.45 12.30 1.18
N PHE A 466 3.67 11.16 1.84
CA PHE A 466 3.35 9.85 1.26
C PHE A 466 1.91 9.85 0.74
N ILE A 467 1.70 9.38 -0.49
CA ILE A 467 0.43 9.53 -1.21
C ILE A 467 -0.78 8.96 -0.43
N TYR A 468 -0.58 7.88 0.34
CA TYR A 468 -1.63 7.30 1.18
C TYR A 468 -1.96 8.11 2.45
N PHE A 469 -1.25 9.20 2.73
CA PHE A 469 -1.64 10.15 3.79
C PHE A 469 -2.62 11.20 3.29
N GLN A 470 -2.85 11.25 1.99
CA GLN A 470 -3.73 12.22 1.34
C GLN A 470 -5.16 11.70 1.14
N PHE A 471 -5.41 10.40 1.41
CA PHE A 471 -6.70 9.73 1.17
C PHE A 471 -7.38 9.21 2.44
#